data_11270b246b60bd4adf4e37eeb17906e1
#
_entry.id   11270b246b60bd4adf4e37eeb17906e1
#
_cell.length_a   1.000
_cell.length_b   1.000
_cell.length_c   1.000
_cell.angle_alpha   90.00
_cell.angle_beta   90.00
_cell.angle_gamma   90.00
#
_symmetry.space_group_name_H-M   'P 1'
#
loop_
_entity.id
_entity.type
_entity.pdbx_description
1 polymer ?
#
loop_
_entity_poly.entity_id
_entity_poly.type
_entity_poly.pdbx_seq_one_letter_code
_entity_poly.pdbx_strand_id
1 'polypeptide(L)'
;MAREAGLHSAQIKILRELLFMPTARFAELQKASGLESDHVKFHIKQLVKLGYVNKIGNAYQLSVTGKEYANKLDTDAGVIERQPKVAVLLVVEQHNPKTHMVEYLLQKRLKHPYFSFWGAPTGKVRWGETLLDTATRELKEETGLTGTFEYRGIYHERVRHQETGEIIEDKLFQLMFCDRFSGKLQVKFDGGHNAWRTLEDMMLEPKKYKGFETEIAACLNSIPLTERIYNYSDSEF
;
A
#
# COMPACT_ATOMS: atom_id res chain seq x y z
N MET A 1 3.74 16.24 -8.42
CA MET A 1 4.12 14.85 -8.71
C MET A 1 3.76 14.55 -10.15
N ALA A 2 4.75 14.29 -11.01
CA ALA A 2 4.52 13.92 -12.40
C ALA A 2 3.82 12.56 -12.43
N ARG A 3 2.73 12.45 -13.20
CA ARG A 3 2.10 11.17 -13.52
C ARG A 3 3.21 10.22 -14.01
N GLU A 4 3.33 9.03 -13.42
CA GLU A 4 4.03 7.90 -14.02
C GLU A 4 3.27 7.54 -15.31
N ALA A 5 3.57 8.27 -16.39
CA ALA A 5 3.15 7.86 -17.72
C ALA A 5 3.88 6.55 -18.00
N GLY A 6 3.15 5.49 -18.27
CA GLY A 6 3.76 4.19 -18.60
C GLY A 6 4.80 4.35 -19.68
N LEU A 7 6.03 3.96 -19.40
CA LEU A 7 7.11 3.99 -20.38
C LEU A 7 6.84 2.98 -21.50
N HIS A 8 7.25 3.33 -22.72
CA HIS A 8 7.19 2.40 -23.84
C HIS A 8 8.10 1.18 -23.59
N SER A 9 7.71 -0.01 -24.07
CA SER A 9 8.46 -1.25 -23.86
C SER A 9 9.95 -1.15 -24.25
N ALA A 10 10.27 -0.39 -25.30
CA ALA A 10 11.66 -0.12 -25.68
C ALA A 10 12.42 0.71 -24.64
N GLN A 11 11.76 1.66 -23.99
CA GLN A 11 12.35 2.46 -22.92
C GLN A 11 12.64 1.60 -21.69
N ILE A 12 11.72 0.70 -21.35
CA ILE A 12 11.91 -0.27 -20.27
C ILE A 12 13.11 -1.18 -20.53
N LYS A 13 13.24 -1.71 -21.76
CA LYS A 13 14.40 -2.53 -22.14
C LYS A 13 15.72 -1.76 -22.04
N ILE A 14 15.74 -0.48 -22.43
CA ILE A 14 16.92 0.37 -22.30
C ILE A 14 17.27 0.60 -20.82
N LEU A 15 16.30 0.90 -19.98
CA LEU A 15 16.52 1.08 -18.55
C LEU A 15 16.97 -0.21 -17.87
N ARG A 16 16.40 -1.35 -18.27
CA ARG A 16 16.81 -2.68 -17.79
C ARG A 16 18.28 -2.96 -18.13
N GLU A 17 18.71 -2.69 -19.35
CA GLU A 17 20.11 -2.86 -19.74
C GLU A 17 21.05 -1.98 -18.90
N LEU A 18 20.69 -0.72 -18.71
CA LEU A 18 21.45 0.22 -17.90
C LEU A 18 21.40 -0.12 -16.39
N LEU A 19 20.47 -0.97 -15.93
CA LEU A 19 20.47 -1.44 -14.55
C LEU A 19 21.67 -2.35 -14.25
N PHE A 20 22.09 -3.15 -15.25
CA PHE A 20 23.20 -4.10 -15.11
C PHE A 20 24.55 -3.52 -15.56
N MET A 21 24.57 -2.31 -16.13
CA MET A 21 25.78 -1.66 -16.60
C MET A 21 25.95 -0.26 -15.98
N PRO A 22 27.13 0.07 -15.43
CA PRO A 22 27.39 1.44 -14.96
C PRO A 22 27.20 2.49 -16.05
N THR A 23 27.60 2.15 -17.28
CA THR A 23 27.42 2.94 -18.50
C THR A 23 27.26 2.03 -19.72
N ALA A 24 26.50 2.46 -20.72
CA ALA A 24 26.38 1.73 -21.98
C ALA A 24 26.51 2.70 -23.17
N ARG A 25 27.15 2.26 -24.26
CA ARG A 25 27.18 3.00 -25.51
C ARG A 25 25.90 2.79 -26.31
N PHE A 26 25.66 3.66 -27.27
CA PHE A 26 24.48 3.58 -28.13
C PHE A 26 24.28 2.20 -28.78
N ALA A 27 25.36 1.59 -29.31
CA ALA A 27 25.27 0.27 -29.93
C ALA A 27 24.84 -0.85 -28.99
N GLU A 28 25.23 -0.79 -27.73
CA GLU A 28 24.85 -1.76 -26.69
C GLU A 28 23.35 -1.62 -26.37
N LEU A 29 22.88 -0.38 -26.22
CA LEU A 29 21.45 -0.10 -25.97
C LEU A 29 20.57 -0.43 -27.18
N GLN A 30 21.11 -0.25 -28.41
CA GLN A 30 20.43 -0.66 -29.65
C GLN A 30 20.23 -2.16 -29.68
N LYS A 31 21.29 -2.92 -29.41
CA LYS A 31 21.25 -4.39 -29.39
C LYS A 31 20.23 -4.88 -28.33
N ALA A 32 20.27 -4.32 -27.13
CA ALA A 32 19.37 -4.69 -26.03
C ALA A 32 17.89 -4.39 -26.34
N SER A 33 17.61 -3.25 -26.95
CA SER A 33 16.24 -2.85 -27.30
C SER A 33 15.63 -3.69 -28.41
N GLY A 34 16.45 -4.25 -29.31
CA GLY A 34 16.03 -4.97 -30.50
C GLY A 34 15.37 -4.08 -31.58
N LEU A 35 15.58 -2.75 -31.50
CA LEU A 35 14.98 -1.77 -32.40
C LEU A 35 16.02 -1.21 -33.43
N GLU A 36 15.51 -0.64 -34.52
CA GLU A 36 16.31 0.12 -35.47
C GLU A 36 16.86 1.41 -34.83
N SER A 37 18.01 1.86 -35.38
CA SER A 37 18.81 2.97 -34.85
C SER A 37 18.00 4.25 -34.56
N ASP A 38 17.10 4.65 -35.46
CA ASP A 38 16.34 5.91 -35.29
C ASP A 38 15.27 5.80 -34.20
N HIS A 39 14.63 4.66 -34.03
CA HIS A 39 13.72 4.39 -32.96
C HIS A 39 14.44 4.40 -31.60
N VAL A 40 15.62 3.77 -31.53
CA VAL A 40 16.44 3.79 -30.30
C VAL A 40 16.86 5.20 -29.92
N LYS A 41 17.34 5.99 -30.91
CA LYS A 41 17.68 7.41 -30.69
C LYS A 41 16.50 8.20 -30.12
N PHE A 42 15.30 7.98 -30.66
CA PHE A 42 14.08 8.62 -30.17
C PHE A 42 13.82 8.26 -28.70
N HIS A 43 13.81 6.96 -28.37
CA HIS A 43 13.52 6.50 -27.01
C HIS A 43 14.58 6.94 -25.99
N ILE A 44 15.87 6.90 -26.34
CA ILE A 44 16.95 7.42 -25.49
C ILE A 44 16.78 8.93 -25.25
N LYS A 45 16.49 9.72 -26.29
CA LYS A 45 16.23 11.16 -26.15
C LYS A 45 15.06 11.42 -25.20
N GLN A 46 13.98 10.63 -25.28
CA GLN A 46 12.85 10.74 -24.36
C GLN A 46 13.27 10.40 -22.91
N LEU A 47 14.03 9.33 -22.69
CA LEU A 47 14.51 8.97 -21.36
C LEU A 47 15.42 10.03 -20.74
N VAL A 48 16.27 10.67 -21.58
CA VAL A 48 17.09 11.82 -21.15
C VAL A 48 16.20 13.02 -20.79
N LYS A 49 15.21 13.34 -21.63
CA LYS A 49 14.25 14.44 -21.39
C LYS A 49 13.41 14.21 -20.13
N LEU A 50 13.02 12.97 -19.86
CA LEU A 50 12.28 12.58 -18.66
C LEU A 50 13.17 12.48 -17.40
N GLY A 51 14.49 12.63 -17.54
CA GLY A 51 15.42 12.62 -16.43
C GLY A 51 15.81 11.25 -15.90
N TYR A 52 15.44 10.16 -16.59
CA TYR A 52 15.83 8.80 -16.21
C TYR A 52 17.25 8.42 -16.60
N VAL A 53 17.77 9.01 -17.68
CA VAL A 53 19.09 8.69 -18.25
C VAL A 53 19.89 9.95 -18.43
N ASN A 54 21.17 9.90 -18.04
CA ASN A 54 22.16 10.94 -18.30
C ASN A 54 23.06 10.52 -19.48
N LYS A 55 23.37 11.46 -20.39
CA LYS A 55 24.37 11.26 -21.41
C LYS A 55 25.73 11.77 -20.91
N ILE A 56 26.76 10.93 -20.94
CA ILE A 56 28.12 11.26 -20.53
C ILE A 56 29.05 10.96 -21.71
N GLY A 57 29.49 12.01 -22.38
CA GLY A 57 30.28 11.84 -23.62
C GLY A 57 29.54 11.00 -24.64
N ASN A 58 30.09 9.85 -25.02
CA ASN A 58 29.49 8.91 -25.97
C ASN A 58 28.74 7.73 -25.32
N ALA A 59 28.53 7.79 -24.00
CA ALA A 59 27.83 6.77 -23.23
C ALA A 59 26.61 7.33 -22.52
N TYR A 60 25.77 6.43 -22.00
CA TYR A 60 24.56 6.70 -21.24
C TYR A 60 24.64 5.95 -19.92
N GLN A 61 24.07 6.53 -18.86
CA GLN A 61 23.93 5.92 -17.55
C GLN A 61 22.59 6.29 -16.92
N LEU A 62 22.12 5.48 -15.96
CA LEU A 62 20.95 5.84 -15.18
C LEU A 62 21.25 7.07 -14.33
N SER A 63 20.30 8.01 -14.29
CA SER A 63 20.26 9.05 -13.28
C SER A 63 19.84 8.47 -11.91
N VAL A 64 19.78 9.27 -10.85
CA VAL A 64 19.21 8.86 -9.57
C VAL A 64 17.76 8.40 -9.75
N THR A 65 16.93 9.20 -10.43
CA THR A 65 15.54 8.85 -10.74
C THR A 65 15.44 7.60 -11.63
N GLY A 66 16.37 7.44 -12.58
CA GLY A 66 16.44 6.25 -13.43
C GLY A 66 16.78 4.98 -12.65
N LYS A 67 17.70 5.05 -11.68
CA LYS A 67 18.03 3.93 -10.80
C LYS A 67 16.85 3.54 -9.92
N GLU A 68 16.17 4.53 -9.34
CA GLU A 68 14.98 4.32 -8.53
C GLU A 68 13.84 3.66 -9.34
N TYR A 69 13.61 4.12 -10.57
CA TYR A 69 12.61 3.52 -11.44
C TYR A 69 12.99 2.10 -11.88
N ALA A 70 14.24 1.91 -12.35
CA ALA A 70 14.70 0.62 -12.84
C ALA A 70 14.75 -0.46 -11.74
N ASN A 71 14.97 -0.06 -10.49
CA ASN A 71 14.94 -0.98 -9.34
C ASN A 71 13.53 -1.54 -9.04
N LYS A 72 12.48 -0.93 -9.58
CA LYS A 72 11.09 -1.42 -9.48
C LYS A 72 10.71 -2.38 -10.60
N LEU A 73 11.60 -2.61 -11.58
CA LEU A 73 11.32 -3.49 -12.69
C LEU A 73 11.51 -4.95 -12.27
N ASP A 74 10.51 -5.77 -12.58
CA ASP A 74 10.74 -7.21 -12.75
C ASP A 74 11.67 -7.39 -13.95
N THR A 75 12.90 -7.83 -13.66
CA THR A 75 13.95 -7.92 -14.67
C THR A 75 13.70 -9.02 -15.72
N ASP A 76 12.88 -10.00 -15.39
CA ASP A 76 12.52 -11.11 -16.28
C ASP A 76 11.32 -10.76 -17.15
N ALA A 77 10.26 -10.24 -16.54
CA ALA A 77 9.04 -9.85 -17.26
C ALA A 77 9.14 -8.50 -17.97
N GLY A 78 10.08 -7.62 -17.57
CA GLY A 78 10.25 -6.28 -18.16
C GLY A 78 9.08 -5.34 -17.90
N VAL A 79 8.40 -5.51 -16.77
CA VAL A 79 7.28 -4.68 -16.30
C VAL A 79 7.56 -4.18 -14.89
N ILE A 80 6.83 -3.15 -14.45
CA ILE A 80 6.89 -2.75 -13.03
C ILE A 80 6.32 -3.87 -12.18
N GLU A 81 7.10 -4.33 -11.21
CA GLU A 81 6.69 -5.36 -10.27
C GLU A 81 5.49 -4.89 -9.44
N ARG A 82 4.47 -5.73 -9.38
CA ARG A 82 3.30 -5.47 -8.53
C ARG A 82 3.62 -5.89 -7.11
N GLN A 83 3.71 -4.93 -6.20
CA GLN A 83 4.05 -5.17 -4.80
C GLN A 83 2.84 -5.05 -3.88
N PRO A 84 2.82 -5.77 -2.74
CA PRO A 84 1.82 -5.60 -1.71
C PRO A 84 1.75 -4.15 -1.21
N LYS A 85 0.55 -3.70 -0.87
CA LYS A 85 0.36 -2.39 -0.24
C LYS A 85 0.76 -2.47 1.23
N VAL A 86 1.64 -1.58 1.68
CA VAL A 86 1.97 -1.45 3.10
C VAL A 86 1.05 -0.42 3.74
N ALA A 87 0.39 -0.82 4.84
CA ALA A 87 -0.53 0.03 5.59
C ALA A 87 -0.44 -0.27 7.09
N VAL A 88 -0.89 0.65 7.94
CA VAL A 88 -1.16 0.40 9.35
C VAL A 88 -2.61 -0.04 9.53
N LEU A 89 -2.87 -0.93 10.50
CA LEU A 89 -4.20 -1.27 11.00
C LEU A 89 -4.24 -0.88 12.48
N LEU A 90 -5.17 0.02 12.83
CA LEU A 90 -5.22 0.65 14.14
C LEU A 90 -6.24 -0.06 15.03
N VAL A 91 -5.79 -0.77 16.04
CA VAL A 91 -6.63 -1.33 17.08
C VAL A 91 -6.60 -0.36 18.25
N VAL A 92 -7.63 0.47 18.35
CA VAL A 92 -7.77 1.48 19.40
C VAL A 92 -8.85 1.00 20.36
N GLU A 93 -8.47 0.83 21.63
CA GLU A 93 -9.32 0.25 22.68
C GLU A 93 -9.67 1.28 23.73
N GLN A 94 -10.90 1.23 24.25
CA GLN A 94 -11.31 1.96 25.44
C GLN A 94 -12.17 1.10 26.37
N HIS A 95 -12.16 1.46 27.65
CA HIS A 95 -13.19 1.01 28.60
C HIS A 95 -14.29 2.06 28.66
N ASN A 96 -15.51 1.67 28.27
CA ASN A 96 -16.66 2.56 28.35
C ASN A 96 -17.01 2.84 29.83
N PRO A 97 -16.96 4.11 30.28
CA PRO A 97 -17.16 4.42 31.71
C PRO A 97 -18.59 4.19 32.19
N LYS A 98 -19.57 4.04 31.31
CA LYS A 98 -20.99 3.82 31.66
C LYS A 98 -21.35 2.33 31.68
N THR A 99 -20.86 1.56 30.70
CA THR A 99 -21.23 0.15 30.54
C THR A 99 -20.18 -0.78 31.13
N HIS A 100 -18.98 -0.28 31.43
CA HIS A 100 -17.78 -1.04 31.81
C HIS A 100 -17.32 -2.08 30.76
N MET A 101 -17.83 -1.97 29.55
CA MET A 101 -17.46 -2.84 28.45
C MET A 101 -16.19 -2.33 27.75
N VAL A 102 -15.43 -3.26 27.21
CA VAL A 102 -14.33 -2.94 26.29
C VAL A 102 -14.92 -2.64 24.91
N GLU A 103 -14.59 -1.50 24.38
CA GLU A 103 -15.00 -1.05 23.04
C GLU A 103 -13.78 -0.75 22.18
N TYR A 104 -13.92 -1.01 20.90
CA TYR A 104 -12.92 -0.72 19.88
C TYR A 104 -13.41 0.37 18.95
N LEU A 105 -12.49 1.24 18.53
CA LEU A 105 -12.76 2.22 17.49
C LEU A 105 -12.87 1.53 16.15
N LEU A 106 -14.05 1.64 15.55
CA LEU A 106 -14.34 1.00 14.26
C LEU A 106 -14.84 2.03 13.25
N GLN A 107 -14.60 1.73 11.99
CA GLN A 107 -15.01 2.56 10.86
C GLN A 107 -15.93 1.82 9.92
N LYS A 108 -17.05 2.47 9.56
CA LYS A 108 -17.85 2.10 8.40
C LYS A 108 -17.30 2.82 7.17
N ARG A 109 -16.83 2.06 6.19
CA ARG A 109 -16.28 2.61 4.96
C ARG A 109 -17.37 3.12 4.02
N LEU A 110 -17.25 4.34 3.51
CA LEU A 110 -18.19 4.95 2.55
C LEU A 110 -17.54 5.24 1.20
N LYS A 111 -16.55 4.43 0.81
CA LYS A 111 -15.87 4.48 -0.50
C LYS A 111 -15.55 3.07 -0.99
N HIS A 112 -15.51 2.86 -2.32
CA HIS A 112 -15.05 1.60 -2.90
C HIS A 112 -13.52 1.42 -2.76
N PRO A 113 -13.06 0.18 -2.77
CA PRO A 113 -13.80 -1.07 -2.61
C PRO A 113 -14.37 -1.22 -1.20
N TYR A 114 -15.24 -2.22 -0.98
CA TYR A 114 -15.89 -2.56 0.29
C TYR A 114 -16.84 -1.47 0.84
N PHE A 115 -17.67 -0.92 -0.01
CA PHE A 115 -18.63 0.10 0.40
C PHE A 115 -19.59 -0.41 1.50
N SER A 116 -19.69 0.34 2.59
CA SER A 116 -20.48 0.03 3.80
C SER A 116 -19.92 -1.08 4.70
N PHE A 117 -18.72 -1.59 4.46
CA PHE A 117 -18.09 -2.54 5.38
C PHE A 117 -17.55 -1.84 6.63
N TRP A 118 -17.64 -2.56 7.76
CA TRP A 118 -17.06 -2.16 9.02
C TRP A 118 -15.73 -2.89 9.28
N GLY A 119 -14.81 -2.20 9.91
CA GLY A 119 -13.52 -2.76 10.36
C GLY A 119 -12.74 -1.76 11.20
N ALA A 120 -11.54 -2.14 11.59
CA ALA A 120 -10.59 -1.23 12.23
C ALA A 120 -10.15 -0.12 11.26
N PRO A 121 -9.82 1.10 11.74
CA PRO A 121 -9.20 2.13 10.92
C PRO A 121 -7.90 1.65 10.30
N THR A 122 -7.67 1.99 9.05
CA THR A 122 -6.44 1.64 8.32
C THR A 122 -5.89 2.82 7.55
N GLY A 123 -4.57 2.92 7.44
CA GLY A 123 -3.95 3.97 6.66
C GLY A 123 -2.72 3.52 5.90
N LYS A 124 -2.54 4.03 4.68
CA LYS A 124 -1.36 3.72 3.87
C LYS A 124 -0.13 4.43 4.42
N VAL A 125 0.98 3.70 4.52
CA VAL A 125 2.29 4.31 4.80
C VAL A 125 2.68 5.21 3.63
N ARG A 126 2.91 6.49 3.89
CA ARG A 126 3.40 7.45 2.89
C ARG A 126 4.90 7.33 2.76
N TRP A 127 5.42 7.68 1.59
CA TRP A 127 6.86 7.67 1.34
C TRP A 127 7.61 8.53 2.37
N GLY A 128 8.56 7.89 3.09
CA GLY A 128 9.36 8.54 4.14
C GLY A 128 8.74 8.59 5.53
N GLU A 129 7.48 8.17 5.72
CA GLU A 129 6.89 8.06 7.05
C GLU A 129 7.37 6.81 7.78
N THR A 130 7.53 6.92 9.11
CA THR A 130 7.61 5.75 9.97
C THR A 130 6.21 5.16 10.21
N LEU A 131 6.14 3.93 10.73
CA LEU A 131 4.85 3.30 11.08
C LEU A 131 4.11 4.08 12.17
N LEU A 132 4.86 4.62 13.15
CA LEU A 132 4.29 5.41 14.25
C LEU A 132 3.76 6.75 13.75
N ASP A 133 4.49 7.43 12.84
CA ASP A 133 4.02 8.67 12.22
C ASP A 133 2.73 8.42 11.43
N THR A 134 2.72 7.34 10.63
CA THR A 134 1.53 6.95 9.87
C THR A 134 0.35 6.68 10.78
N ALA A 135 0.52 5.87 11.84
CA ALA A 135 -0.55 5.53 12.78
C ALA A 135 -1.11 6.77 13.48
N THR A 136 -0.23 7.65 13.95
CA THR A 136 -0.64 8.91 14.63
C THR A 136 -1.37 9.85 13.67
N ARG A 137 -0.88 9.98 12.44
CA ARG A 137 -1.50 10.82 11.41
C ARG A 137 -2.88 10.30 11.02
N GLU A 138 -3.01 9.02 10.69
CA GLU A 138 -4.30 8.41 10.28
C GLU A 138 -5.32 8.48 11.41
N LEU A 139 -4.94 8.19 12.65
CA LEU A 139 -5.82 8.36 13.80
C LEU A 139 -6.33 9.79 13.87
N LYS A 140 -5.43 10.78 13.73
CA LYS A 140 -5.80 12.19 13.83
C LYS A 140 -6.67 12.65 12.65
N GLU A 141 -6.26 12.33 11.41
CA GLU A 141 -6.95 12.78 10.20
C GLU A 141 -8.36 12.20 10.10
N GLU A 142 -8.54 10.91 10.41
CA GLU A 142 -9.83 10.24 10.19
C GLU A 142 -10.75 10.26 11.41
N THR A 143 -10.21 10.42 12.63
CA THR A 143 -11.01 10.25 13.85
C THR A 143 -11.00 11.47 14.78
N GLY A 144 -10.09 12.42 14.58
CA GLY A 144 -9.88 13.56 15.47
C GLY A 144 -9.14 13.24 16.76
N LEU A 145 -8.87 11.96 17.05
CA LEU A 145 -8.17 11.51 18.25
C LEU A 145 -6.65 11.64 18.09
N THR A 146 -5.95 11.69 19.21
CA THR A 146 -4.48 11.63 19.27
C THR A 146 -4.10 10.61 20.32
N GLY A 147 -3.22 9.67 19.98
CA GLY A 147 -2.84 8.59 20.89
C GLY A 147 -1.40 8.11 20.66
N THR A 148 -0.95 7.23 21.53
CA THR A 148 0.36 6.56 21.43
C THR A 148 0.16 5.11 21.05
N PHE A 149 0.95 4.65 20.09
CA PHE A 149 0.82 3.31 19.53
C PHE A 149 1.94 2.39 19.97
N GLU A 150 1.60 1.12 20.15
CA GLU A 150 2.52 0.00 20.27
C GLU A 150 2.41 -0.88 19.02
N TYR A 151 3.55 -1.23 18.44
CA TYR A 151 3.60 -2.20 17.35
C TYR A 151 3.37 -3.62 17.88
N ARG A 152 2.47 -4.39 17.22
CA ARG A 152 2.06 -5.71 17.70
C ARG A 152 2.36 -6.85 16.73
N GLY A 153 2.67 -6.57 15.46
CA GLY A 153 2.99 -7.59 14.46
C GLY A 153 2.55 -7.23 13.05
N ILE A 154 2.62 -8.21 12.15
CA ILE A 154 2.22 -8.10 10.75
C ILE A 154 1.00 -8.97 10.50
N TYR A 155 0.02 -8.41 9.81
CA TYR A 155 -1.10 -9.14 9.24
C TYR A 155 -1.04 -9.03 7.72
N HIS A 156 -0.67 -10.13 7.05
CA HIS A 156 -0.60 -10.22 5.60
C HIS A 156 -1.93 -10.74 5.07
N GLU A 157 -2.70 -9.84 4.48
CA GLU A 157 -3.99 -10.15 3.87
C GLU A 157 -3.90 -10.20 2.36
N ARG A 158 -4.32 -11.31 1.79
CA ARG A 158 -4.55 -11.46 0.36
C ARG A 158 -6.04 -11.61 0.09
N VAL A 159 -6.55 -10.87 -0.86
CA VAL A 159 -7.94 -10.97 -1.30
C VAL A 159 -7.97 -11.59 -2.68
N ARG A 160 -8.75 -12.65 -2.81
CA ARG A 160 -8.97 -13.38 -4.05
C ARG A 160 -10.38 -13.10 -4.57
N HIS A 161 -10.48 -12.84 -5.86
CA HIS A 161 -11.78 -12.80 -6.52
C HIS A 161 -12.44 -14.19 -6.51
N GLN A 162 -13.68 -14.25 -6.04
CA GLN A 162 -14.34 -15.54 -5.77
C GLN A 162 -14.52 -16.40 -7.02
N GLU A 163 -14.81 -15.80 -8.17
CA GLU A 163 -15.10 -16.52 -9.43
C GLU A 163 -13.83 -16.80 -10.23
N THR A 164 -12.93 -15.82 -10.37
CA THR A 164 -11.72 -15.97 -11.20
C THR A 164 -10.55 -16.61 -10.47
N GLY A 165 -10.54 -16.58 -9.14
CA GLY A 165 -9.43 -17.03 -8.32
C GLY A 165 -8.21 -16.09 -8.31
N GLU A 166 -8.27 -14.97 -9.04
CA GLU A 166 -7.18 -14.00 -9.10
C GLU A 166 -7.00 -13.23 -7.79
N ILE A 167 -5.76 -12.90 -7.45
CA ILE A 167 -5.47 -12.01 -6.32
C ILE A 167 -5.76 -10.56 -6.75
N ILE A 168 -6.79 -9.96 -6.16
CA ILE A 168 -7.23 -8.59 -6.43
C ILE A 168 -6.71 -7.56 -5.44
N GLU A 169 -6.36 -7.99 -4.22
CA GLU A 169 -5.62 -7.19 -3.25
C GLU A 169 -4.56 -8.02 -2.52
N ASP A 170 -3.45 -7.36 -2.22
CA ASP A 170 -2.35 -7.88 -1.43
C ASP A 170 -1.88 -6.76 -0.50
N LYS A 171 -1.97 -6.99 0.83
CA LYS A 171 -1.76 -5.96 1.85
C LYS A 171 -0.95 -6.50 3.01
N LEU A 172 0.08 -5.77 3.37
CA LEU A 172 0.85 -5.96 4.60
C LEU A 172 0.40 -4.91 5.63
N PHE A 173 -0.53 -5.30 6.49
CA PHE A 173 -0.94 -4.46 7.60
C PHE A 173 0.06 -4.57 8.76
N GLN A 174 0.56 -3.42 9.21
CA GLN A 174 1.32 -3.28 10.43
C GLN A 174 0.32 -3.06 11.57
N LEU A 175 0.21 -4.02 12.49
CA LEU A 175 -0.75 -3.97 13.59
C LEU A 175 -0.28 -2.99 14.66
N MET A 176 -1.08 -1.96 14.91
CA MET A 176 -0.78 -0.86 15.82
C MET A 176 -1.85 -0.79 16.91
N PHE A 177 -1.46 -1.02 18.15
CA PHE A 177 -2.36 -0.99 19.32
C PHE A 177 -2.29 0.34 20.06
N CYS A 178 -3.43 0.85 20.50
CA CYS A 178 -3.55 2.08 21.29
C CYS A 178 -4.67 1.98 22.32
N ASP A 179 -4.31 2.07 23.61
CA ASP A 179 -5.24 2.17 24.73
C ASP A 179 -5.16 3.52 25.46
N ARG A 180 -4.22 4.39 25.04
CA ARG A 180 -3.98 5.72 25.61
C ARG A 180 -4.13 6.77 24.53
N PHE A 181 -5.26 7.43 24.52
CA PHE A 181 -5.58 8.47 23.56
C PHE A 181 -6.33 9.64 24.22
N SER A 182 -6.45 10.75 23.51
CA SER A 182 -7.18 11.95 23.91
C SER A 182 -7.88 12.57 22.71
N GLY A 183 -8.75 13.55 22.98
CA GLY A 183 -9.51 14.24 21.95
C GLY A 183 -10.99 13.86 21.97
N LYS A 184 -11.73 14.35 20.99
CA LYS A 184 -13.15 14.05 20.78
C LYS A 184 -13.30 13.30 19.46
N LEU A 185 -13.97 12.15 19.52
CA LEU A 185 -14.22 11.35 18.32
C LEU A 185 -15.03 12.14 17.29
N GLN A 186 -14.46 12.30 16.11
CA GLN A 186 -15.16 12.77 14.91
C GLN A 186 -15.94 11.59 14.33
N VAL A 187 -17.26 11.63 14.47
CA VAL A 187 -18.14 10.52 14.05
C VAL A 187 -18.17 10.38 12.52
N LYS A 188 -18.08 11.49 11.77
CA LYS A 188 -18.12 11.51 10.30
C LYS A 188 -16.86 12.11 9.72
N PHE A 189 -16.31 11.49 8.69
CA PHE A 189 -15.22 12.01 7.88
C PHE A 189 -15.47 11.66 6.41
N ASP A 190 -14.70 12.19 5.47
CA ASP A 190 -14.94 12.01 4.02
C ASP A 190 -14.92 10.54 3.56
N GLY A 191 -14.18 9.70 4.28
CA GLY A 191 -14.03 8.27 3.99
C GLY A 191 -15.07 7.36 4.65
N GLY A 192 -15.84 7.84 5.65
CA GLY A 192 -16.73 6.98 6.39
C GLY A 192 -17.29 7.52 7.70
N HIS A 193 -17.71 6.61 8.55
CA HIS A 193 -18.20 6.89 9.92
C HIS A 193 -17.38 6.14 10.95
N ASN A 194 -17.09 6.78 12.07
CA ASN A 194 -16.44 6.20 13.23
C ASN A 194 -17.46 5.91 14.35
N ALA A 195 -17.27 4.80 15.02
CA ALA A 195 -18.04 4.44 16.21
C ALA A 195 -17.20 3.61 17.18
N TRP A 196 -17.47 3.76 18.49
CA TRP A 196 -17.03 2.82 19.49
C TRP A 196 -18.01 1.65 19.53
N ARG A 197 -17.53 0.43 19.42
CA ARG A 197 -18.35 -0.79 19.43
C ARG A 197 -17.61 -1.92 20.13
N THR A 198 -18.39 -2.78 20.78
CA THR A 198 -17.87 -4.03 21.35
C THR A 198 -17.57 -5.04 20.24
N LEU A 199 -16.75 -6.04 20.51
CA LEU A 199 -16.54 -7.15 19.56
C LEU A 199 -17.85 -7.91 19.35
N GLU A 200 -18.67 -8.06 20.38
CA GLU A 200 -19.96 -8.73 20.29
C GLU A 200 -20.89 -8.04 19.29
N ASP A 201 -21.02 -6.70 19.36
CA ASP A 201 -21.80 -5.92 18.38
C ASP A 201 -21.29 -6.15 16.95
N MET A 202 -19.97 -6.26 16.79
CA MET A 202 -19.37 -6.46 15.48
C MET A 202 -19.59 -7.87 14.93
N MET A 203 -19.71 -8.88 15.81
CA MET A 203 -20.02 -10.23 15.35
C MET A 203 -21.38 -10.29 14.67
N LEU A 204 -22.33 -9.47 15.11
CA LEU A 204 -23.68 -9.37 14.57
C LEU A 204 -23.77 -8.47 13.31
N GLU A 205 -22.71 -7.71 13.00
CA GLU A 205 -22.71 -6.82 11.84
C GLU A 205 -22.60 -7.62 10.53
N PRO A 206 -23.59 -7.52 9.62
CA PRO A 206 -23.62 -8.31 8.40
C PRO A 206 -22.57 -7.89 7.36
N LYS A 207 -22.16 -6.62 7.38
CA LYS A 207 -21.14 -6.06 6.49
C LYS A 207 -19.88 -5.69 7.29
N LYS A 208 -19.10 -6.70 7.67
CA LYS A 208 -17.75 -6.52 8.23
C LYS A 208 -16.71 -7.18 7.35
N TYR A 209 -15.47 -6.74 7.43
CA TYR A 209 -14.36 -7.41 6.75
C TYR A 209 -14.24 -8.86 7.24
N LYS A 210 -14.01 -9.79 6.31
CA LYS A 210 -13.89 -11.24 6.64
C LYS A 210 -12.72 -11.54 7.57
N GLY A 211 -11.69 -10.70 7.55
CA GLY A 211 -10.52 -10.79 8.43
C GLY A 211 -10.69 -10.17 9.82
N PHE A 212 -11.76 -9.41 10.07
CA PHE A 212 -11.89 -8.55 11.24
C PHE A 212 -11.52 -9.22 12.57
N GLU A 213 -12.09 -10.38 12.86
CA GLU A 213 -11.85 -11.09 14.13
C GLU A 213 -10.39 -11.54 14.27
N THR A 214 -9.82 -12.04 13.18
CA THR A 214 -8.43 -12.51 13.14
C THR A 214 -7.44 -11.34 13.26
N GLU A 215 -7.75 -10.21 12.65
CA GLU A 215 -6.96 -8.96 12.74
C GLU A 215 -6.87 -8.47 14.18
N ILE A 216 -8.03 -8.33 14.83
CA ILE A 216 -8.10 -7.88 16.23
C ILE A 216 -7.39 -8.88 17.15
N ALA A 217 -7.68 -10.18 17.02
CA ALA A 217 -7.04 -11.21 17.83
C ALA A 217 -5.52 -11.25 17.63
N ALA A 218 -5.03 -11.11 16.41
CA ALA A 218 -3.60 -11.06 16.12
C ALA A 218 -2.92 -9.86 16.79
N CYS A 219 -3.57 -8.69 16.76
CA CYS A 219 -3.06 -7.48 17.43
C CYS A 219 -3.05 -7.63 18.96
N LEU A 220 -4.17 -8.04 19.56
CA LEU A 220 -4.30 -8.16 21.02
C LEU A 220 -3.32 -9.20 21.60
N ASN A 221 -3.08 -10.29 20.89
CA ASN A 221 -2.16 -11.34 21.33
C ASN A 221 -0.72 -11.12 20.86
N SER A 222 -0.41 -9.99 20.21
CA SER A 222 0.92 -9.66 19.68
C SER A 222 1.53 -10.80 18.83
N ILE A 223 0.72 -11.37 17.91
CA ILE A 223 1.18 -12.44 17.04
C ILE A 223 2.13 -11.83 15.98
N PRO A 224 3.40 -12.27 15.92
CA PRO A 224 4.39 -11.60 15.09
C PRO A 224 4.05 -11.56 13.60
N LEU A 225 3.46 -12.64 13.08
CA LEU A 225 3.03 -12.76 11.68
C LEU A 225 1.75 -13.60 11.59
N THR A 226 0.76 -13.05 10.95
CA THR A 226 -0.47 -13.76 10.57
C THR A 226 -0.68 -13.59 9.07
N GLU A 227 -0.85 -14.69 8.34
CA GLU A 227 -1.16 -14.67 6.92
C GLU A 227 -2.53 -15.27 6.65
N ARG A 228 -3.35 -14.57 5.89
CA ARG A 228 -4.71 -15.00 5.54
C ARG A 228 -5.02 -14.69 4.08
N ILE A 229 -5.95 -15.46 3.54
CA ILE A 229 -6.54 -15.22 2.23
C ILE A 229 -8.06 -15.29 2.35
N TYR A 230 -8.74 -14.30 1.79
CA TYR A 230 -10.21 -14.21 1.81
C TYR A 230 -10.73 -14.11 0.39
N ASN A 231 -11.87 -14.74 0.13
CA ASN A 231 -12.54 -14.65 -1.16
C ASN A 231 -13.67 -13.62 -1.06
N TYR A 232 -13.73 -12.71 -2.02
CA TYR A 232 -14.80 -11.72 -2.15
C TYR A 232 -15.42 -11.79 -3.55
N SER A 233 -16.72 -11.57 -3.62
CA SER A 233 -17.44 -11.41 -4.87
C SER A 233 -17.39 -9.95 -5.35
N ASP A 234 -17.79 -9.71 -6.62
CA ASP A 234 -17.91 -8.35 -7.18
C ASP A 234 -18.83 -7.43 -6.37
N SER A 235 -19.88 -7.99 -5.79
CA SER A 235 -20.84 -7.22 -4.99
C SER A 235 -20.34 -6.83 -3.61
N GLU A 236 -19.29 -7.51 -3.11
CA GLU A 236 -18.65 -7.22 -1.82
C GLU A 236 -17.43 -6.29 -1.99
N PHE A 237 -16.75 -6.37 -3.14
CA PHE A 237 -15.55 -5.60 -3.46
C PHE A 237 -15.90 -4.28 -4.18
#